data_1d326c6365c435cd0ad2032f17f1b3a0
#
_entry.id   1d326c6365c435cd0ad2032f17f1b3a0
#
_cell.length_a   1.000
_cell.length_b   1.000
_cell.length_c   1.000
_cell.angle_alpha   90.00
_cell.angle_beta   90.00
_cell.angle_gamma   90.00
#
_symmetry.space_group_name_H-M   'P 1'
#
loop_
_entity.id
_entity.type
_entity.pdbx_description
1 polymer ?
#
loop_
_entity_poly.entity_id
_entity_poly.type
_entity_poly.pdbx_seq_one_letter_code
_entity_poly.pdbx_strand_id
1 'polypeptide(L)'
;MDEHAVQHYLDQVPVEIREAVMELDTPQKWSIYIAVTVEGDKFFNQLKKQFKANPNTIDKALKSLVAGGLVAKKVKQLADIGDTNKTYYTSTTLGEKLLAGLYEIALPPLAMQPVAAPVTRTRSRASRVEET
;
A
#
# COMPACT_ATOMS: atom_id res chain seq x y z
N MET A 1 0.70 20.77 23.90
CA MET A 1 0.81 21.07 22.46
C MET A 1 -0.48 21.70 21.99
N ASP A 2 -0.38 22.66 21.11
CA ASP A 2 -1.56 23.36 20.61
C ASP A 2 -2.35 22.47 19.66
N GLU A 3 -3.54 22.07 20.09
CA GLU A 3 -4.38 21.15 19.32
C GLU A 3 -4.89 21.77 18.03
N HIS A 4 -5.11 23.06 18.01
CA HIS A 4 -5.55 23.74 16.79
C HIS A 4 -4.46 23.72 15.73
N ALA A 5 -3.21 23.94 16.14
CA ALA A 5 -2.10 23.86 15.20
C ALA A 5 -1.92 22.44 14.67
N VAL A 6 -2.02 21.44 15.55
CA VAL A 6 -1.92 20.04 15.13
C VAL A 6 -2.98 19.72 14.11
N GLN A 7 -4.24 20.05 14.38
CA GLN A 7 -5.33 19.75 13.48
C GLN A 7 -5.17 20.47 12.14
N HIS A 8 -4.71 21.71 12.19
CA HIS A 8 -4.49 22.48 10.96
C HIS A 8 -3.55 21.75 10.00
N TYR A 9 -2.45 21.20 10.53
CA TYR A 9 -1.50 20.50 9.69
C TYR A 9 -1.97 19.11 9.31
N LEU A 10 -2.67 18.41 10.21
CA LEU A 10 -3.23 17.11 9.85
C LEU A 10 -4.21 17.23 8.69
N ASP A 11 -4.96 18.31 8.65
CA ASP A 11 -5.94 18.52 7.58
C ASP A 11 -5.29 18.71 6.20
N GLN A 12 -3.99 18.94 6.14
CA GLN A 12 -3.27 19.03 4.87
C GLN A 12 -3.19 17.70 4.14
N VAL A 13 -3.35 16.59 4.86
CA VAL A 13 -3.34 15.26 4.28
C VAL A 13 -4.64 14.56 4.67
N PRO A 14 -5.40 14.05 3.70
CA PRO A 14 -6.67 13.37 4.02
C PRO A 14 -6.50 12.27 5.05
N VAL A 15 -7.49 12.14 5.92
CA VAL A 15 -7.44 11.17 7.00
C VAL A 15 -7.29 9.74 6.46
N GLU A 16 -7.89 9.46 5.32
CA GLU A 16 -7.81 8.13 4.72
C GLU A 16 -6.37 7.74 4.41
N ILE A 17 -5.59 8.70 3.91
CA ILE A 17 -4.19 8.44 3.60
C ILE A 17 -3.38 8.27 4.87
N ARG A 18 -3.64 9.11 5.87
CA ARG A 18 -2.92 9.02 7.14
C ARG A 18 -3.17 7.68 7.82
N GLU A 19 -4.42 7.22 7.82
CA GLU A 19 -4.77 5.93 8.41
C GLU A 19 -4.13 4.78 7.66
N ALA A 20 -4.13 4.85 6.34
CA ALA A 20 -3.52 3.81 5.53
C ALA A 20 -2.03 3.68 5.83
N VAL A 21 -1.33 4.80 5.89
CA VAL A 21 0.11 4.80 6.16
C VAL A 21 0.41 4.24 7.55
N MET A 22 -0.43 4.57 8.53
CA MET A 22 -0.21 4.09 9.89
C MET A 22 -0.36 2.57 10.01
N GLU A 23 -1.13 1.95 9.14
CA GLU A 23 -1.27 0.49 9.17
C GLU A 23 -0.06 -0.23 8.60
N LEU A 24 0.82 0.48 7.90
CA LEU A 24 2.02 -0.12 7.32
C LEU A 24 3.19 -0.05 8.31
N ASP A 25 2.99 -0.61 9.49
CA ASP A 25 3.93 -0.47 10.59
C ASP A 25 4.80 -1.70 10.84
N THR A 26 4.66 -2.74 10.02
CA THR A 26 5.52 -3.93 10.13
C THR A 26 5.93 -4.41 8.75
N PRO A 27 7.07 -5.11 8.65
CA PRO A 27 7.48 -5.70 7.37
C PRO A 27 6.46 -6.69 6.81
N GLN A 28 5.77 -7.42 7.68
CA GLN A 28 4.78 -8.38 7.25
C GLN A 28 3.61 -7.69 6.54
N LYS A 29 3.12 -6.61 7.12
CA LYS A 29 2.03 -5.85 6.51
C LYS A 29 2.46 -5.24 5.18
N TRP A 30 3.64 -4.65 5.13
CA TRP A 30 4.19 -4.13 3.89
C TRP A 30 4.25 -5.20 2.81
N SER A 31 4.77 -6.38 3.17
CA SER A 31 4.97 -7.47 2.20
C SER A 31 3.65 -7.95 1.62
N ILE A 32 2.66 -8.15 2.47
CA ILE A 32 1.35 -8.62 2.02
C ILE A 32 0.67 -7.56 1.16
N TYR A 33 0.74 -6.30 1.57
CA TYR A 33 0.20 -5.20 0.80
C TYR A 33 0.82 -5.14 -0.60
N ILE A 34 2.14 -5.23 -0.68
CA ILE A 34 2.85 -5.21 -1.96
C ILE A 34 2.46 -6.41 -2.81
N ALA A 35 2.42 -7.59 -2.21
CA ALA A 35 2.09 -8.81 -2.95
C ALA A 35 0.70 -8.73 -3.57
N VAL A 36 -0.28 -8.29 -2.80
CA VAL A 36 -1.66 -8.18 -3.31
C VAL A 36 -1.76 -7.10 -4.38
N THR A 37 -1.04 -5.99 -4.20
CA THR A 37 -1.13 -4.87 -5.11
C THR A 37 -0.39 -5.13 -6.43
N VAL A 38 0.78 -5.73 -6.35
CA VAL A 38 1.63 -5.95 -7.53
C VAL A 38 1.25 -7.21 -8.29
N GLU A 39 1.00 -8.29 -7.56
CA GLU A 39 0.74 -9.59 -8.19
C GLU A 39 -0.74 -9.86 -8.44
N GLY A 40 -1.60 -9.07 -7.82
CA GLY A 40 -3.03 -9.23 -8.02
C GLY A 40 -3.72 -9.95 -6.88
N ASP A 41 -4.97 -10.29 -7.12
CA ASP A 41 -5.83 -10.88 -6.11
C ASP A 41 -5.26 -12.17 -5.53
N LYS A 42 -5.39 -12.33 -4.22
CA LYS A 42 -4.87 -13.49 -3.51
C LYS A 42 -5.93 -14.10 -2.61
N PHE A 43 -6.04 -15.42 -2.63
CA PHE A 43 -6.82 -16.13 -1.63
C PHE A 43 -6.00 -16.24 -0.34
N PHE A 44 -6.69 -16.40 0.77
CA PHE A 44 -6.04 -16.50 2.08
C PHE A 44 -4.98 -17.61 2.09
N ASN A 45 -5.33 -18.78 1.55
CA ASN A 45 -4.41 -19.91 1.54
C ASN A 45 -3.17 -19.66 0.68
N GLN A 46 -3.34 -18.88 -0.41
CA GLN A 46 -2.19 -18.51 -1.22
C GLN A 46 -1.20 -17.67 -0.43
N LEU A 47 -1.71 -16.69 0.32
CA LEU A 47 -0.86 -15.84 1.15
C LEU A 47 -0.20 -16.65 2.24
N LYS A 48 -0.95 -17.55 2.87
CA LYS A 48 -0.40 -18.39 3.93
C LYS A 48 0.77 -19.24 3.41
N LYS A 49 0.61 -19.82 2.24
CA LYS A 49 1.67 -20.64 1.64
C LYS A 49 2.83 -19.80 1.15
N GLN A 50 2.54 -18.68 0.52
CA GLN A 50 3.57 -17.82 -0.05
C GLN A 50 4.50 -17.27 1.01
N PHE A 51 3.95 -16.88 2.14
CA PHE A 51 4.73 -16.31 3.22
C PHE A 51 5.13 -17.33 4.27
N LYS A 52 4.68 -18.58 4.13
CA LYS A 52 4.99 -19.67 5.07
C LYS A 52 4.71 -19.23 6.49
N ALA A 53 3.55 -18.64 6.69
CA ALA A 53 3.22 -18.01 7.94
C ALA A 53 2.03 -18.69 8.61
N ASN A 54 1.95 -18.50 9.92
CA ASN A 54 0.83 -18.95 10.73
C ASN A 54 -0.44 -18.24 10.26
N PRO A 55 -1.58 -18.98 10.20
CA PRO A 55 -2.84 -18.33 9.77
C PRO A 55 -3.19 -17.10 10.60
N ASN A 56 -2.91 -17.11 11.90
CA ASN A 56 -3.23 -15.95 12.75
C ASN A 56 -2.40 -14.74 12.36
N THR A 57 -1.15 -14.93 11.98
CA THR A 57 -0.28 -13.85 11.56
C THR A 57 -0.80 -13.21 10.28
N ILE A 58 -1.18 -14.03 9.31
CA ILE A 58 -1.74 -13.54 8.05
C ILE A 58 -3.07 -12.83 8.29
N ASP A 59 -3.92 -13.43 9.12
CA ASP A 59 -5.24 -12.86 9.41
C ASP A 59 -5.13 -11.48 10.05
N LYS A 60 -4.25 -11.34 11.03
CA LYS A 60 -4.06 -10.04 11.70
C LYS A 60 -3.55 -8.99 10.74
N ALA A 61 -2.58 -9.35 9.91
CA ALA A 61 -2.03 -8.41 8.94
C ALA A 61 -3.09 -7.97 7.94
N LEU A 62 -3.89 -8.92 7.44
CA LEU A 62 -4.94 -8.61 6.48
C LEU A 62 -6.02 -7.74 7.10
N LYS A 63 -6.40 -8.00 8.35
CA LYS A 63 -7.39 -7.16 9.03
C LYS A 63 -6.91 -5.72 9.17
N SER A 64 -5.64 -5.53 9.49
CA SER A 64 -5.07 -4.19 9.57
C SER A 64 -5.08 -3.49 8.21
N LEU A 65 -4.69 -4.21 7.17
CA LEU A 65 -4.64 -3.63 5.82
C LEU A 65 -6.04 -3.28 5.31
N VAL A 66 -7.03 -4.10 5.64
CA VAL A 66 -8.42 -3.80 5.28
C VAL A 66 -8.92 -2.60 6.06
N ALA A 67 -8.62 -2.55 7.36
CA ALA A 67 -9.02 -1.41 8.20
C ALA A 67 -8.42 -0.11 7.70
N GLY A 68 -7.18 -0.16 7.19
CA GLY A 68 -6.53 1.03 6.64
C GLY A 68 -6.95 1.37 5.22
N GLY A 69 -7.81 0.57 4.61
CA GLY A 69 -8.32 0.85 3.27
C GLY A 69 -7.35 0.51 2.15
N LEU A 70 -6.27 -0.22 2.44
CA LEU A 70 -5.27 -0.57 1.43
C LEU A 70 -5.64 -1.83 0.65
N VAL A 71 -6.37 -2.72 1.29
CA VAL A 71 -6.77 -4.01 0.73
C VAL A 71 -8.26 -4.18 1.02
N ALA A 72 -8.96 -4.83 0.11
CA ALA A 72 -10.38 -5.16 0.30
C ALA A 72 -10.54 -6.67 0.34
N LYS A 73 -11.42 -7.11 1.24
CA LYS A 73 -11.78 -8.52 1.37
C LYS A 73 -13.04 -8.76 0.56
N LYS A 74 -13.00 -9.74 -0.32
CA LYS A 74 -14.15 -10.06 -1.17
C LYS A 74 -14.40 -11.56 -1.17
N VAL A 75 -15.62 -11.93 -1.52
CA VAL A 75 -16.02 -13.32 -1.59
C VAL A 75 -16.31 -13.67 -3.02
N LYS A 76 -15.70 -14.75 -3.50
CA LYS A 76 -15.94 -15.25 -4.83
C LYS A 76 -16.80 -16.51 -4.74
N GLN A 77 -17.92 -16.48 -5.42
CA GLN A 77 -18.83 -17.61 -5.45
C GLN A 77 -18.45 -18.55 -6.58
N LEU A 78 -18.28 -19.82 -6.25
CA LEU A 78 -17.90 -20.84 -7.22
C LEU A 78 -19.14 -21.66 -7.56
N ALA A 79 -20.05 -21.02 -8.28
CA ALA A 79 -21.35 -21.62 -8.57
C ALA A 79 -21.24 -22.91 -9.36
N ASP A 80 -20.23 -23.02 -10.21
CA ASP A 80 -20.10 -24.15 -11.11
C ASP A 80 -19.64 -25.43 -10.42
N ILE A 81 -19.10 -25.33 -9.24
CA ILE A 81 -18.58 -26.49 -8.51
C ILE A 81 -19.22 -26.60 -7.15
N GLY A 82 -20.43 -26.12 -7.05
CA GLY A 82 -21.17 -26.15 -5.82
C GLY A 82 -21.24 -24.77 -5.21
N ASP A 83 -21.54 -24.73 -3.97
CA ASP A 83 -21.81 -23.48 -3.26
C ASP A 83 -20.65 -23.04 -2.38
N THR A 84 -19.45 -23.50 -2.67
CA THR A 84 -18.28 -23.11 -1.90
C THR A 84 -17.88 -21.69 -2.24
N ASN A 85 -17.91 -20.84 -1.23
CA ASN A 85 -17.45 -19.47 -1.35
C ASN A 85 -15.99 -19.39 -0.92
N LYS A 86 -15.21 -18.62 -1.66
CA LYS A 86 -13.82 -18.39 -1.29
C LYS A 86 -13.60 -16.91 -1.07
N THR A 87 -12.93 -16.61 0.03
CA THR A 87 -12.54 -15.25 0.35
C THR A 87 -11.22 -14.93 -0.31
N TYR A 88 -11.18 -13.81 -0.98
CA TYR A 88 -9.93 -13.34 -1.57
C TYR A 88 -9.71 -11.88 -1.21
N TYR A 89 -8.48 -11.44 -1.40
CA TYR A 89 -8.06 -10.09 -1.07
C TYR A 89 -7.55 -9.41 -2.32
N THR A 90 -7.96 -8.16 -2.50
CA THR A 90 -7.61 -7.38 -3.69
C THR A 90 -7.17 -5.99 -3.25
N SER A 91 -6.36 -5.35 -4.07
CA SER A 91 -5.95 -3.98 -3.77
C SER A 91 -7.12 -3.02 -4.01
N THR A 92 -7.13 -1.96 -3.23
CA THR A 92 -8.10 -0.87 -3.41
C THR A 92 -7.49 0.19 -4.31
N THR A 93 -8.33 1.11 -4.78
CA THR A 93 -7.83 2.28 -5.52
C THR A 93 -6.82 3.05 -4.69
N LEU A 94 -7.11 3.24 -3.41
CA LEU A 94 -6.18 3.92 -2.50
C LEU A 94 -4.86 3.15 -2.41
N GLY A 95 -4.93 1.83 -2.24
CA GLY A 95 -3.73 1.01 -2.14
C GLY A 95 -2.88 1.08 -3.41
N GLU A 96 -3.52 1.03 -4.56
CA GLU A 96 -2.81 1.11 -5.83
C GLU A 96 -2.14 2.46 -6.02
N LYS A 97 -2.85 3.53 -5.71
CA LYS A 97 -2.31 4.88 -5.88
C LYS A 97 -1.20 5.18 -4.89
N LEU A 98 -1.34 4.71 -3.66
CA LEU A 98 -0.29 4.90 -2.67
C LEU A 98 1.00 4.19 -3.10
N LEU A 99 0.90 2.95 -3.54
CA LEU A 99 2.09 2.21 -3.96
C LEU A 99 2.74 2.86 -5.19
N ALA A 100 1.92 3.29 -6.16
CA ALA A 100 2.43 3.98 -7.34
C ALA A 100 3.18 5.25 -6.95
N GLY A 101 2.63 6.02 -6.01
CA GLY A 101 3.30 7.22 -5.51
C GLY A 101 4.62 6.92 -4.82
N LEU A 102 4.64 5.84 -4.04
CA LEU A 102 5.87 5.44 -3.35
C LEU A 102 6.95 5.02 -4.36
N TYR A 103 6.57 4.35 -5.43
CA TYR A 103 7.51 4.00 -6.48
C TYR A 103 8.09 5.25 -7.14
N GLU A 104 7.26 6.27 -7.37
CA GLU A 104 7.76 7.52 -7.95
C GLU A 104 8.79 8.20 -7.06
N ILE A 105 8.62 8.10 -5.75
CA ILE A 105 9.56 8.67 -4.81
C ILE A 105 10.85 7.88 -4.78
N ALA A 106 10.74 6.56 -4.76
CA ALA A 106 11.87 5.67 -4.51
C ALA A 106 12.69 5.39 -5.76
N LEU A 107 12.03 5.28 -6.90
CA LEU A 107 12.73 4.99 -8.13
C LEU A 107 13.33 6.28 -8.64
N PRO A 108 14.60 6.33 -8.75
CA PRO A 108 15.19 7.50 -9.33
C PRO A 108 14.59 7.63 -10.68
N PRO A 109 14.37 8.80 -11.00
CA PRO A 109 14.00 8.99 -12.37
C PRO A 109 15.08 8.37 -13.13
N LEU A 110 15.30 7.35 -12.61
CA LEU A 110 16.29 6.58 -13.01
C LEU A 110 15.95 5.95 -14.07
N ALA A 111 15.39 6.12 -13.60
CA ALA A 111 15.41 5.68 -14.19
C ALA A 111 15.46 6.18 -14.93
N MET A 112 15.35 6.70 -14.80
CA MET A 112 15.74 7.12 -15.09
C MET A 112 16.65 7.21 -15.10
N GLN A 113 16.76 7.09 -14.89
CA GLN A 113 17.61 7.16 -14.85
C GLN A 113 18.22 7.12 -15.52
N PRO A 114 18.57 7.23 -15.69
CA PRO A 114 19.40 7.63 -16.28
C PRO A 114 19.30 8.52 -17.15
N VAL A 115 19.04 8.89 -17.37
CA VAL A 115 18.93 9.53 -18.12
C VAL A 115 19.08 10.63 -18.07
N ALA A 116 19.13 11.04 -17.93
CA ALA A 116 19.30 11.90 -17.93
C ALA A 116 19.30 12.64 -17.19
N ALA A 117 19.30 12.97 -16.88
CA ALA A 117 19.24 13.55 -16.30
C ALA A 117 19.78 14.38 -15.76
N PRO A 118 19.80 14.92 -15.53
CA PRO A 118 20.11 15.59 -14.89
C PRO A 118 19.78 16.33 -14.13
N VAL A 119 19.61 16.73 -13.90
CA VAL A 119 19.40 17.20 -13.15
C VAL A 119 19.03 17.65 -12.33
N THR A 120 18.83 17.94 -12.20
CA THR A 120 18.71 18.49 -11.17
C THR A 120 18.10 18.73 -10.58
N ARG A 121 18.02 18.87 -10.63
CA ARG A 121 17.63 19.34 -9.67
C ARG A 121 17.30 19.39 -8.92
N THR A 122 16.90 19.58 -9.19
CA THR A 122 16.86 19.89 -8.31
C THR A 122 16.33 19.96 -7.84
N ARG A 123 15.90 19.69 -7.49
CA ARG A 123 15.40 20.11 -6.50
C ARG A 123 15.12 20.01 -5.94
N SER A 124 14.98 19.96 -6.74
CA SER A 124 14.79 20.23 -6.00
C SER A 124 14.57 20.22 -5.66
N ARG A 125 14.17 20.09 -5.53
CA ARG A 125 13.88 20.39 -4.71
C ARG A 125 14.03 20.37 -4.46
N ALA A 126 13.88 20.74 -5.16
CA ALA A 126 14.26 21.03 -4.79
C ALA A 126 14.13 21.10 -4.84
N SER A 127 14.03 20.76 -5.16
CA SER A 127 14.18 21.04 -4.89
C SER A 127 14.03 21.03 -5.06
N ARG A 128 13.88 20.77 -4.82
CA ARG A 128 13.72 21.09 -4.51
C ARG A 128 13.98 21.17 -4.72
N VAL A 129 13.86 21.48 -5.49
CA VAL A 129 14.34 21.89 -5.40
C VAL A 129 14.60 21.96 -5.88
N GLU A 130 14.57 21.82 -5.94
CA GLU A 130 15.04 22.20 -5.85
C GLU A 130 15.24 22.25 -6.04
N GLU A 131 15.26 22.02 -6.46
CA GLU A 131 15.51 22.34 -6.28
C GLU A 131 15.49 22.30 -6.24
N THR A 132 15.47 22.12 -6.96
CA THR A 132 15.57 22.38 -6.46
C THR A 132 15.55 22.28 -6.76
#